data_81bcdb9e354c1f33aa582baf274b48d9
#
_entry.id   81bcdb9e354c1f33aa582baf274b48d9
#
_cell.length_a   1.000
_cell.length_b   1.000
_cell.length_c   1.000
_cell.angle_alpha   90.00
_cell.angle_beta   90.00
_cell.angle_gamma   90.00
#
_symmetry.space_group_name_H-M   'P 1'
#
loop_
_entity.id
_entity.type
_entity.pdbx_description
1 polymer ?
#
loop_
_entity_poly.entity_id
_entity_poly.type
_entity_poly.pdbx_seq_one_letter_code
_entity_poly.pdbx_strand_id
1 'polypeptide(L)'
;MENLLSAKKIRVIDTGKLSAAENMALDEALLELREENLIPDTIRFLSFNPHCVLSGYFQTIENEIRISYCIKNGIDINRRITGGGALYWGTKDIGWEIFARKDSFSKFVFGVEDYYKLFCSSVALGLQKFDLNANFRPRNDIEVNGKKISGSGGTSIKNAFMFQGTLLVDINIDIMLRALKIPIEKLKYKEISSLKERITWLARELGHCPEREKIINNILAGFCENLKIDYYFDELSSIEKERLNKKVNYFRSASHIYKIKSPSSVYTIKSIKKTPTGFIKCNALVNFKRNVLKNIIFT
;
A
#
# COMPACT_ATOMS: atom_id res chain seq x y z
N MET A 1 -11.72 41.54 14.26
CA MET A 1 -11.09 40.38 14.92
C MET A 1 -11.56 39.14 14.19
N GLU A 2 -10.80 38.71 13.20
CA GLU A 2 -11.05 37.45 12.53
C GLU A 2 -10.80 36.32 13.52
N ASN A 3 -11.84 35.50 13.72
CA ASN A 3 -11.69 34.22 14.44
C ASN A 3 -10.64 33.40 13.69
N LEU A 4 -9.43 33.35 14.25
CA LEU A 4 -8.45 32.32 13.93
C LEU A 4 -9.09 30.95 14.31
N LEU A 5 -9.86 30.40 13.38
CA LEU A 5 -10.26 29.01 13.44
C LEU A 5 -8.96 28.21 13.56
N SER A 6 -8.68 27.64 14.71
CA SER A 6 -7.51 26.79 14.90
C SER A 6 -7.52 25.73 13.81
N ALA A 7 -6.44 25.62 13.05
CA ALA A 7 -6.30 24.62 12.03
C ALA A 7 -6.61 23.25 12.63
N LYS A 8 -7.37 22.42 11.90
CA LYS A 8 -7.68 21.05 12.35
C LYS A 8 -6.37 20.32 12.58
N LYS A 9 -6.13 19.83 13.81
CA LYS A 9 -4.94 19.04 14.13
C LYS A 9 -5.18 17.57 13.84
N ILE A 10 -4.24 16.95 13.12
CA ILE A 10 -4.22 15.51 12.86
C ILE A 10 -3.11 14.87 13.70
N ARG A 11 -3.38 13.69 14.25
CA ARG A 11 -2.37 12.90 14.97
C ARG A 11 -1.40 12.28 13.97
N VAL A 12 -0.11 12.26 14.33
CA VAL A 12 0.95 11.59 13.56
C VAL A 12 1.60 10.54 14.45
N ILE A 13 1.72 9.32 13.95
CA ILE A 13 2.47 8.24 14.60
C ILE A 13 3.51 7.67 13.63
N ASP A 14 4.73 7.44 14.11
CA ASP A 14 5.74 6.64 13.40
C ASP A 14 5.93 5.33 14.15
N THR A 15 5.43 4.24 13.59
CA THR A 15 5.55 2.91 14.19
C THR A 15 6.88 2.23 13.86
N GLY A 16 7.74 2.90 13.10
CA GLY A 16 9.07 2.37 12.76
C GLY A 16 8.99 1.09 11.95
N LYS A 17 9.85 0.15 12.27
CA LYS A 17 9.99 -1.14 11.57
C LYS A 17 9.27 -2.25 12.33
N LEU A 18 8.25 -2.81 11.71
CA LEU A 18 7.49 -3.97 12.21
C LEU A 18 7.52 -5.11 11.18
N SER A 19 7.18 -6.33 11.60
CA SER A 19 6.96 -7.45 10.69
C SER A 19 5.75 -7.23 9.78
N ALA A 20 5.64 -7.98 8.69
CA ALA A 20 4.49 -7.89 7.81
C ALA A 20 3.17 -8.18 8.54
N ALA A 21 3.14 -9.16 9.44
CA ALA A 21 1.94 -9.48 10.19
C ALA A 21 1.53 -8.39 11.19
N GLU A 22 2.50 -7.77 11.87
CA GLU A 22 2.23 -6.67 12.81
C GLU A 22 1.72 -5.43 12.08
N ASN A 23 2.35 -5.04 10.97
CA ASN A 23 1.89 -3.91 10.18
C ASN A 23 0.46 -4.12 9.66
N MET A 24 0.16 -5.29 9.07
CA MET A 24 -1.17 -5.58 8.54
C MET A 24 -2.25 -5.73 9.63
N ALA A 25 -1.88 -6.24 10.81
CA ALA A 25 -2.77 -6.29 11.95
C ALA A 25 -3.08 -4.91 12.50
N LEU A 26 -2.07 -4.03 12.51
CA LEU A 26 -2.23 -2.65 12.96
C LEU A 26 -3.07 -1.81 11.99
N ASP A 27 -2.93 -2.03 10.67
CA ASP A 27 -3.78 -1.41 9.66
C ASP A 27 -5.27 -1.67 9.94
N GLU A 28 -5.62 -2.93 10.18
CA GLU A 28 -7.02 -3.30 10.49
C GLU A 28 -7.44 -2.76 11.85
N ALA A 29 -6.56 -2.82 12.85
CA ALA A 29 -6.84 -2.31 14.19
C ALA A 29 -7.14 -0.80 14.20
N LEU A 30 -6.29 0.00 13.53
CA LEU A 30 -6.47 1.45 13.45
C LEU A 30 -7.73 1.84 12.67
N LEU A 31 -8.02 1.13 11.59
CA LEU A 31 -9.23 1.37 10.80
C LEU A 31 -10.50 1.10 11.62
N GLU A 32 -10.56 -0.01 12.37
CA GLU A 32 -11.68 -0.34 13.24
C GLU A 32 -11.83 0.67 14.38
N LEU A 33 -10.73 0.99 15.08
CA LEU A 33 -10.75 1.95 16.18
C LEU A 33 -11.16 3.35 15.71
N ARG A 34 -10.79 3.72 14.48
CA ARG A 34 -11.24 4.98 13.89
C ARG A 34 -12.72 4.96 13.58
N GLU A 35 -13.27 3.85 13.11
CA GLU A 35 -14.72 3.69 12.91
C GLU A 35 -15.49 3.74 14.23
N GLU A 36 -14.95 3.14 15.27
CA GLU A 36 -15.50 3.16 16.63
C GLU A 36 -15.37 4.53 17.32
N ASN A 37 -14.71 5.53 16.71
CA ASN A 37 -14.39 6.85 17.27
C ASN A 37 -13.52 6.80 18.54
N LEU A 38 -12.72 5.74 18.70
CA LEU A 38 -11.85 5.57 19.86
C LEU A 38 -10.45 6.18 19.66
N ILE A 39 -10.12 6.57 18.42
CA ILE A 39 -8.90 7.26 18.07
C ILE A 39 -9.20 8.45 17.16
N PRO A 40 -8.37 9.50 17.15
CA PRO A 40 -8.50 10.63 16.23
C PRO A 40 -8.12 10.25 14.80
N ASP A 41 -8.38 11.16 13.85
CA ASP A 41 -7.81 11.06 12.50
C ASP A 41 -6.29 11.03 12.62
N THR A 42 -5.66 10.06 11.96
CA THR A 42 -4.25 9.74 12.18
C THR A 42 -3.52 9.57 10.86
N ILE A 43 -2.35 10.18 10.73
CA ILE A 43 -1.34 9.84 9.72
C ILE A 43 -0.34 8.89 10.39
N ARG A 44 -0.10 7.75 9.76
CA ARG A 44 0.88 6.77 10.24
C ARG A 44 2.01 6.63 9.23
N PHE A 45 3.25 6.63 9.74
CA PHE A 45 4.43 6.18 9.01
C PHE A 45 4.88 4.82 9.51
N LEU A 46 5.33 3.98 8.56
CA LEU A 46 5.75 2.62 8.85
C LEU A 46 6.89 2.18 7.93
N SER A 47 7.56 1.11 8.32
CA SER A 47 8.48 0.34 7.49
C SER A 47 8.39 -1.13 7.86
N PHE A 48 9.01 -1.98 7.06
CA PHE A 48 9.00 -3.42 7.28
C PHE A 48 10.40 -3.92 7.66
N ASN A 49 10.43 -4.86 8.58
CA ASN A 49 11.60 -5.67 8.89
C ASN A 49 11.15 -7.07 9.32
N PRO A 50 11.53 -8.13 8.57
CA PRO A 50 12.37 -8.15 7.38
C PRO A 50 11.70 -7.54 6.13
N HIS A 51 12.38 -7.62 4.98
CA HIS A 51 11.75 -7.36 3.67
C HIS A 51 10.47 -8.17 3.53
N CYS A 52 9.48 -7.64 2.86
CA CYS A 52 8.25 -8.40 2.67
C CYS A 52 7.63 -8.27 1.27
N VAL A 53 6.78 -9.22 0.95
CA VAL A 53 5.85 -9.16 -0.17
C VAL A 53 4.42 -9.18 0.36
N LEU A 54 3.61 -8.24 -0.11
CA LEU A 54 2.21 -8.15 0.27
C LEU A 54 1.32 -8.43 -0.93
N SER A 55 0.47 -9.44 -0.80
CA SER A 55 -0.61 -9.71 -1.74
C SER A 55 -1.77 -8.74 -1.50
N GLY A 56 -2.43 -8.29 -2.55
CA GLY A 56 -3.70 -7.58 -2.40
C GLY A 56 -4.80 -8.48 -1.84
N TYR A 57 -5.83 -7.86 -1.24
CA TYR A 57 -6.88 -8.58 -0.51
C TYR A 57 -7.53 -9.72 -1.32
N PHE A 58 -7.80 -9.51 -2.60
CA PHE A 58 -8.50 -10.45 -3.48
C PHE A 58 -7.58 -11.38 -4.29
N GLN A 59 -6.25 -11.26 -4.14
CA GLN A 59 -5.32 -12.04 -4.94
C GLN A 59 -5.02 -13.40 -4.31
N THR A 60 -4.66 -14.37 -5.17
CA THR A 60 -4.07 -15.65 -4.74
C THR A 60 -2.56 -15.51 -4.63
N ILE A 61 -2.01 -15.83 -3.46
CA ILE A 61 -0.56 -15.71 -3.19
C ILE A 61 0.25 -16.48 -4.23
N GLU A 62 -0.16 -17.69 -4.53
CA GLU A 62 0.54 -18.61 -5.44
C GLU A 62 0.64 -18.07 -6.88
N ASN A 63 -0.26 -17.20 -7.29
CA ASN A 63 -0.24 -16.62 -8.63
C ASN A 63 0.63 -15.37 -8.75
N GLU A 64 0.91 -14.71 -7.64
CA GLU A 64 1.56 -13.39 -7.62
C GLU A 64 2.97 -13.42 -7.02
N ILE A 65 3.28 -14.42 -6.16
CA ILE A 65 4.50 -14.45 -5.34
C ILE A 65 5.26 -15.76 -5.58
N ARG A 66 6.60 -15.67 -5.69
CA ARG A 66 7.49 -16.83 -5.71
C ARG A 66 7.81 -17.24 -4.28
N ILE A 67 6.90 -18.00 -3.67
CA ILE A 67 6.90 -18.40 -2.25
C ILE A 67 8.24 -19.01 -1.86
N SER A 68 8.74 -20.00 -2.64
CA SER A 68 10.01 -20.68 -2.33
C SER A 68 11.19 -19.72 -2.33
N TYR A 69 11.20 -18.73 -3.22
CA TYR A 69 12.25 -17.69 -3.22
C TYR A 69 12.15 -16.83 -1.96
N CYS A 70 10.97 -16.39 -1.60
CA CYS A 70 10.76 -15.55 -0.41
C CYS A 70 11.20 -16.28 0.87
N ILE A 71 10.76 -17.53 1.06
CA ILE A 71 11.15 -18.34 2.22
C ILE A 71 12.67 -18.50 2.29
N LYS A 72 13.32 -18.88 1.17
CA LYS A 72 14.78 -19.07 1.13
C LYS A 72 15.58 -17.82 1.47
N ASN A 73 15.02 -16.62 1.19
CA ASN A 73 15.71 -15.35 1.38
C ASN A 73 15.18 -14.54 2.58
N GLY A 74 14.40 -15.15 3.48
CA GLY A 74 13.91 -14.49 4.69
C GLY A 74 12.99 -13.30 4.40
N ILE A 75 12.23 -13.35 3.29
CA ILE A 75 11.28 -12.31 2.90
C ILE A 75 9.92 -12.72 3.44
N ASP A 76 9.32 -11.89 4.29
CA ASP A 76 7.97 -12.12 4.82
C ASP A 76 6.93 -12.13 3.69
N ILE A 77 5.92 -12.98 3.85
CA ILE A 77 4.77 -13.04 2.95
C ILE A 77 3.51 -12.74 3.75
N ASN A 78 2.75 -11.72 3.31
CA ASN A 78 1.47 -11.45 3.96
C ASN A 78 0.43 -10.94 2.95
N ARG A 79 -0.76 -10.69 3.45
CA ARG A 79 -1.91 -10.16 2.71
C ARG A 79 -2.39 -8.88 3.37
N ARG A 80 -2.51 -7.80 2.60
CA ARG A 80 -3.04 -6.55 3.09
C ARG A 80 -4.57 -6.51 3.03
N ILE A 81 -5.17 -5.63 3.82
CA ILE A 81 -6.63 -5.41 3.84
C ILE A 81 -7.14 -4.59 2.65
N THR A 82 -6.24 -3.96 1.89
CA THR A 82 -6.56 -3.19 0.69
C THR A 82 -6.45 -4.03 -0.58
N GLY A 83 -7.15 -3.65 -1.63
CA GLY A 83 -7.07 -4.28 -2.94
C GLY A 83 -5.76 -4.00 -3.71
N GLY A 84 -5.77 -4.31 -5.00
CA GLY A 84 -4.64 -4.07 -5.91
C GLY A 84 -3.70 -5.26 -6.10
N GLY A 85 -2.60 -5.06 -6.83
CA GLY A 85 -1.59 -6.08 -7.16
C GLY A 85 -0.66 -6.42 -6.00
N ALA A 86 0.12 -7.50 -6.16
CA ALA A 86 1.18 -7.80 -5.20
C ALA A 86 2.31 -6.77 -5.30
N LEU A 87 2.94 -6.47 -4.18
CA LEU A 87 4.04 -5.54 -4.09
C LEU A 87 5.14 -6.06 -3.16
N TYR A 88 6.35 -5.53 -3.33
CA TYR A 88 7.52 -5.81 -2.52
C TYR A 88 7.91 -4.56 -1.73
N TRP A 89 8.33 -4.75 -0.48
CA TRP A 89 8.86 -3.72 0.40
C TRP A 89 10.31 -4.01 0.78
N GLY A 90 11.16 -3.03 0.56
CA GLY A 90 12.49 -3.00 1.16
C GLY A 90 12.46 -2.50 2.61
N THR A 91 13.50 -2.82 3.38
CA THR A 91 13.56 -2.42 4.81
C THR A 91 13.81 -0.92 5.04
N LYS A 92 14.12 -0.19 3.98
CA LYS A 92 14.30 1.28 4.00
C LYS A 92 13.10 2.03 3.45
N ASP A 93 12.21 1.34 2.72
CA ASP A 93 11.02 1.96 2.16
C ASP A 93 10.08 2.43 3.28
N ILE A 94 9.36 3.50 3.02
CA ILE A 94 8.45 4.12 4.00
C ILE A 94 7.02 4.00 3.48
N GLY A 95 6.14 3.46 4.32
CA GLY A 95 4.71 3.57 4.15
C GLY A 95 4.20 4.86 4.78
N TRP A 96 3.19 5.44 4.14
CA TRP A 96 2.41 6.52 4.68
C TRP A 96 0.93 6.17 4.58
N GLU A 97 0.21 6.35 5.67
CA GLU A 97 -1.18 5.92 5.79
C GLU A 97 -2.00 7.00 6.46
N ILE A 98 -3.28 7.06 6.12
CA ILE A 98 -4.25 7.97 6.69
C ILE A 98 -5.44 7.15 7.14
N PHE A 99 -5.75 7.23 8.42
CA PHE A 99 -6.95 6.66 9.03
C PHE A 99 -7.86 7.81 9.44
N ALA A 100 -9.00 7.94 8.81
CA ALA A 100 -9.89 9.06 9.06
C ALA A 100 -11.35 8.71 8.79
N ARG A 101 -12.25 9.57 9.22
CA ARG A 101 -13.65 9.51 8.83
C ARG A 101 -13.87 10.19 7.48
N LYS A 102 -14.86 9.72 6.73
CA LYS A 102 -15.23 10.28 5.42
C LYS A 102 -15.63 11.75 5.51
N ASP A 103 -16.32 12.13 6.58
CA ASP A 103 -16.74 13.51 6.83
C ASP A 103 -15.59 14.47 7.13
N SER A 104 -14.45 13.95 7.60
CA SER A 104 -13.26 14.76 7.91
C SER A 104 -12.71 15.53 6.71
N PHE A 105 -12.95 15.05 5.50
CA PHE A 105 -12.46 15.63 4.25
C PHE A 105 -13.59 16.00 3.26
N SER A 106 -14.84 16.06 3.72
CA SER A 106 -16.02 16.33 2.90
C SER A 106 -15.96 17.64 2.10
N LYS A 107 -15.15 18.60 2.54
CA LYS A 107 -14.92 19.86 1.81
C LYS A 107 -14.03 19.70 0.57
N PHE A 108 -13.25 18.62 0.49
CA PHE A 108 -12.24 18.37 -0.56
C PHE A 108 -12.56 17.17 -1.43
N VAL A 109 -13.47 16.30 -1.00
CA VAL A 109 -13.68 14.98 -1.58
C VAL A 109 -15.15 14.77 -1.89
N PHE A 110 -15.44 14.60 -3.18
CA PHE A 110 -16.78 14.30 -3.71
C PHE A 110 -16.85 12.86 -4.26
N GLY A 111 -15.72 12.24 -4.51
CA GLY A 111 -15.59 10.88 -5.00
C GLY A 111 -14.29 10.21 -4.62
N VAL A 112 -14.16 8.93 -4.93
CA VAL A 112 -12.96 8.13 -4.58
C VAL A 112 -11.69 8.70 -5.23
N GLU A 113 -11.77 9.21 -6.43
CA GLU A 113 -10.64 9.77 -7.16
C GLU A 113 -10.06 11.02 -6.49
N ASP A 114 -10.90 11.79 -5.80
CA ASP A 114 -10.47 12.99 -5.08
C ASP A 114 -9.55 12.66 -3.90
N TYR A 115 -9.75 11.52 -3.22
CA TYR A 115 -8.82 11.05 -2.18
C TYR A 115 -7.42 10.81 -2.75
N TYR A 116 -7.35 10.17 -3.93
CA TYR A 116 -6.07 9.92 -4.59
C TYR A 116 -5.39 11.22 -4.96
N LYS A 117 -6.10 12.14 -5.59
CA LYS A 117 -5.58 13.45 -5.95
C LYS A 117 -5.12 14.22 -4.71
N LEU A 118 -5.94 14.26 -3.66
CA LEU A 118 -5.68 15.03 -2.45
C LEU A 118 -4.41 14.52 -1.74
N PHE A 119 -4.37 13.23 -1.40
CA PHE A 119 -3.30 12.68 -0.59
C PHE A 119 -2.00 12.44 -1.37
N CYS A 120 -2.09 11.97 -2.60
CA CYS A 120 -0.90 11.81 -3.43
C CYS A 120 -0.27 13.16 -3.80
N SER A 121 -1.07 14.22 -4.03
CA SER A 121 -0.52 15.56 -4.24
C SER A 121 0.15 16.12 -3.00
N SER A 122 -0.39 15.83 -1.80
CA SER A 122 0.26 16.23 -0.53
C SER A 122 1.64 15.59 -0.40
N VAL A 123 1.74 14.29 -0.68
CA VAL A 123 3.04 13.60 -0.64
C VAL A 123 3.99 14.11 -1.75
N ALA A 124 3.48 14.38 -2.94
CA ALA A 124 4.28 14.96 -4.03
C ALA A 124 4.86 16.33 -3.64
N LEU A 125 4.06 17.20 -3.00
CA LEU A 125 4.55 18.48 -2.44
C LEU A 125 5.64 18.27 -1.40
N GLY A 126 5.51 17.24 -0.56
CA GLY A 126 6.57 16.85 0.38
C GLY A 126 7.86 16.42 -0.32
N LEU A 127 7.76 15.67 -1.41
CA LEU A 127 8.90 15.24 -2.20
C LEU A 127 9.56 16.42 -2.97
N GLN A 128 8.79 17.42 -3.37
CA GLN A 128 9.33 18.64 -3.98
C GLN A 128 10.27 19.41 -3.05
N LYS A 129 10.14 19.25 -1.72
CA LYS A 129 11.07 19.83 -0.73
C LYS A 129 12.47 19.20 -0.73
N PHE A 130 12.67 18.17 -1.53
CA PHE A 130 13.98 17.62 -1.89
C PHE A 130 14.48 18.10 -3.28
N ASP A 131 13.88 19.16 -3.83
CA ASP A 131 14.14 19.67 -5.19
C ASP A 131 13.82 18.64 -6.30
N LEU A 132 12.95 17.68 -6.01
CA LEU A 132 12.49 16.68 -6.97
C LEU A 132 11.27 17.18 -7.75
N ASN A 133 11.25 16.94 -9.06
CA ASN A 133 10.06 17.18 -9.89
C ASN A 133 9.04 16.06 -9.68
N ALA A 134 8.42 16.05 -8.48
CA ALA A 134 7.45 15.06 -8.05
C ALA A 134 6.02 15.52 -8.34
N ASN A 135 5.21 14.64 -8.92
CA ASN A 135 3.83 14.94 -9.28
C ASN A 135 2.91 13.73 -9.05
N PHE A 136 1.64 14.01 -8.73
CA PHE A 136 0.60 12.98 -8.75
C PHE A 136 0.34 12.57 -10.20
N ARG A 137 0.41 11.27 -10.47
CA ARG A 137 -0.03 10.68 -11.73
C ARG A 137 -1.32 9.90 -11.51
N PRO A 138 -2.42 10.33 -12.15
CA PRO A 138 -3.65 9.53 -12.11
C PRO A 138 -3.36 8.10 -12.63
N ARG A 139 -3.87 7.06 -11.97
CA ARG A 139 -4.94 7.04 -10.97
C ARG A 139 -4.46 7.05 -9.51
N ASN A 140 -3.27 6.49 -9.23
CA ASN A 140 -2.85 6.15 -7.87
C ASN A 140 -1.32 6.17 -7.69
N ASP A 141 -0.60 6.78 -8.59
CA ASP A 141 0.86 6.84 -8.55
C ASP A 141 1.36 8.25 -8.23
N ILE A 142 2.52 8.33 -7.60
CA ILE A 142 3.35 9.52 -7.56
C ILE A 142 4.58 9.22 -8.40
N GLU A 143 4.98 10.16 -9.23
CA GLU A 143 6.14 10.05 -10.09
C GLU A 143 7.15 11.17 -9.86
N VAL A 144 8.40 10.88 -10.16
CA VAL A 144 9.49 11.84 -10.27
C VAL A 144 10.09 11.70 -11.67
N ASN A 145 10.10 12.78 -12.45
CA ASN A 145 10.59 12.78 -13.82
C ASN A 145 9.96 11.66 -14.69
N GLY A 146 8.65 11.44 -14.55
CA GLY A 146 7.91 10.43 -15.30
C GLY A 146 8.10 8.98 -14.83
N LYS A 147 8.85 8.74 -13.73
CA LYS A 147 9.09 7.42 -13.14
C LYS A 147 8.34 7.30 -11.81
N LYS A 148 7.67 6.16 -11.62
CA LYS A 148 6.93 5.89 -10.37
C LYS A 148 7.88 5.77 -9.18
N ILE A 149 7.60 6.56 -8.13
CA ILE A 149 8.27 6.51 -6.83
C ILE A 149 7.35 6.01 -5.71
N SER A 150 6.03 6.15 -5.91
CA SER A 150 5.02 5.74 -4.93
C SER A 150 3.80 5.18 -5.64
N GLY A 151 3.17 4.20 -5.04
CA GLY A 151 1.85 3.70 -5.42
C GLY A 151 0.92 3.74 -4.23
N SER A 152 -0.35 4.03 -4.44
CA SER A 152 -1.32 4.18 -3.36
C SER A 152 -2.58 3.32 -3.56
N GLY A 153 -3.33 3.15 -2.49
CA GLY A 153 -4.58 2.43 -2.46
C GLY A 153 -5.33 2.71 -1.17
N GLY A 154 -6.54 2.19 -1.05
CA GLY A 154 -7.33 2.39 0.16
C GLY A 154 -8.42 1.35 0.32
N THR A 155 -9.03 1.38 1.50
CA THR A 155 -10.23 0.62 1.85
C THR A 155 -11.06 1.40 2.85
N SER A 156 -12.31 1.00 3.05
CA SER A 156 -13.17 1.66 4.04
C SER A 156 -14.08 0.66 4.70
N ILE A 157 -14.45 0.96 5.95
CA ILE A 157 -15.52 0.30 6.68
C ILE A 157 -16.50 1.38 7.14
N LYS A 158 -17.78 1.23 6.79
CA LYS A 158 -18.83 2.22 7.09
C LYS A 158 -18.40 3.66 6.83
N ASN A 159 -18.14 4.45 7.89
CA ASN A 159 -17.78 5.87 7.83
C ASN A 159 -16.28 6.15 7.94
N ALA A 160 -15.46 5.18 8.32
CA ALA A 160 -14.00 5.33 8.35
C ALA A 160 -13.36 4.76 7.08
N PHE A 161 -12.22 5.32 6.75
CA PHE A 161 -11.37 4.83 5.67
C PHE A 161 -9.90 4.77 6.09
N MET A 162 -9.19 3.90 5.44
CA MET A 162 -7.74 3.84 5.39
C MET A 162 -7.28 4.17 3.96
N PHE A 163 -6.40 5.12 3.82
CA PHE A 163 -5.70 5.40 2.57
C PHE A 163 -4.21 5.22 2.80
N GLN A 164 -3.53 4.52 1.90
CA GLN A 164 -2.11 4.20 2.08
C GLN A 164 -1.32 4.42 0.80
N GLY A 165 -0.03 4.68 0.96
CA GLY A 165 0.92 4.69 -0.14
C GLY A 165 2.29 4.16 0.28
N THR A 166 3.02 3.68 -0.72
CA THR A 166 4.41 3.28 -0.58
C THR A 166 5.30 4.43 -1.02
N LEU A 167 6.38 4.72 -0.33
CA LEU A 167 7.46 5.54 -0.84
C LEU A 167 8.71 4.69 -0.96
N LEU A 168 9.19 4.54 -2.19
CA LEU A 168 10.43 3.83 -2.48
C LEU A 168 11.60 4.73 -2.10
N VAL A 169 12.37 4.30 -1.08
CA VAL A 169 13.51 5.07 -0.56
C VAL A 169 14.83 4.51 -1.05
N ASP A 170 15.03 3.20 -0.92
CA ASP A 170 16.26 2.52 -1.38
C ASP A 170 15.93 1.04 -1.65
N ILE A 171 15.26 0.79 -2.76
CA ILE A 171 14.75 -0.53 -3.12
C ILE A 171 15.76 -1.34 -3.94
N ASN A 172 15.86 -2.63 -3.65
CA ASN A 172 16.55 -3.59 -4.51
C ASN A 172 15.56 -4.19 -5.53
N ILE A 173 15.59 -3.64 -6.75
CA ILE A 173 14.69 -4.09 -7.84
C ILE A 173 14.92 -5.55 -8.22
N ASP A 174 16.15 -6.07 -8.14
CA ASP A 174 16.41 -7.46 -8.53
C ASP A 174 15.79 -8.45 -7.53
N ILE A 175 15.79 -8.13 -6.25
CA ILE A 175 15.07 -8.90 -5.23
C ILE A 175 13.56 -8.82 -5.50
N MET A 176 13.02 -7.63 -5.75
CA MET A 176 11.60 -7.44 -6.08
C MET A 176 11.19 -8.30 -7.27
N LEU A 177 11.95 -8.27 -8.37
CA LEU A 177 11.66 -9.04 -9.58
C LEU A 177 11.75 -10.56 -9.36
N ARG A 178 12.60 -11.00 -8.44
CA ARG A 178 12.71 -12.42 -8.07
C ARG A 178 11.62 -12.86 -7.09
N ALA A 179 11.13 -11.99 -6.24
CA ALA A 179 10.08 -12.29 -5.26
C ALA A 179 8.67 -12.31 -5.89
N LEU A 180 8.40 -11.40 -6.83
CA LEU A 180 7.10 -11.27 -7.48
C LEU A 180 7.02 -12.09 -8.78
N LYS A 181 5.89 -12.76 -9.01
CA LYS A 181 5.54 -13.38 -10.29
C LYS A 181 4.99 -12.32 -11.25
N ILE A 182 5.84 -11.38 -11.62
CA ILE A 182 5.53 -10.53 -12.77
C ILE A 182 5.46 -11.48 -13.97
N PRO A 183 4.52 -11.35 -14.93
CA PRO A 183 4.41 -12.22 -16.08
C PRO A 183 5.67 -12.15 -16.95
N ILE A 184 6.76 -12.80 -16.49
CA ILE A 184 8.09 -12.80 -17.13
C ILE A 184 8.02 -13.57 -18.46
N GLU A 185 7.06 -14.48 -18.63
CA GLU A 185 6.85 -15.24 -19.86
C GLU A 185 6.54 -14.35 -21.07
N LYS A 186 6.24 -13.06 -20.82
CA LYS A 186 6.09 -12.04 -21.86
C LYS A 186 7.15 -10.95 -21.78
N LEU A 187 8.02 -10.96 -20.77
CA LEU A 187 9.08 -9.97 -20.62
C LEU A 187 10.35 -10.48 -21.34
N LYS A 188 10.50 -10.17 -22.62
CA LYS A 188 11.81 -10.17 -23.29
C LYS A 188 12.76 -9.27 -22.47
N TYR A 189 14.05 -9.51 -22.55
CA TYR A 189 15.10 -8.73 -21.83
C TYR A 189 14.88 -7.21 -21.89
N LYS A 190 14.32 -6.70 -22.99
CA LYS A 190 13.88 -5.31 -23.17
C LYS A 190 12.79 -4.82 -22.21
N GLU A 191 11.97 -5.71 -21.65
CA GLU A 191 10.85 -5.31 -20.78
C GLU A 191 11.24 -5.29 -19.30
N ILE A 192 12.26 -6.06 -18.90
CA ILE A 192 12.89 -5.93 -17.57
C ILE A 192 13.63 -4.60 -17.47
N SER A 193 14.37 -4.20 -18.51
CA SER A 193 14.96 -2.85 -18.56
C SER A 193 13.89 -1.78 -18.55
N SER A 194 12.80 -1.95 -19.29
CA SER A 194 11.64 -1.05 -19.29
C SER A 194 10.96 -0.93 -17.92
N LEU A 195 10.89 -2.00 -17.09
CA LEU A 195 10.40 -1.88 -15.71
C LEU A 195 11.35 -1.09 -14.82
N LYS A 196 12.67 -1.35 -14.93
CA LYS A 196 13.71 -0.58 -14.22
C LYS A 196 13.71 0.91 -14.64
N GLU A 197 13.29 1.22 -15.85
CA GLU A 197 13.15 2.58 -16.36
C GLU A 197 11.88 3.29 -15.89
N ARG A 198 10.84 2.54 -15.50
CA ARG A 198 9.55 3.10 -15.08
C ARG A 198 9.44 3.36 -13.58
N ILE A 199 10.39 2.86 -12.79
CA ILE A 199 10.41 2.97 -11.33
C ILE A 199 11.65 3.74 -10.91
N THR A 200 11.47 4.59 -9.91
CA THR A 200 12.58 5.28 -9.25
C THR A 200 12.41 5.25 -7.73
N TRP A 201 13.43 5.68 -7.01
CA TRP A 201 13.44 5.74 -5.54
C TRP A 201 14.31 6.92 -5.08
N LEU A 202 14.09 7.37 -3.84
CA LEU A 202 14.71 8.59 -3.32
C LEU A 202 16.25 8.56 -3.43
N ALA A 203 16.89 7.47 -2.98
CA ALA A 203 18.35 7.38 -3.01
C ALA A 203 18.92 7.46 -4.43
N ARG A 204 18.17 7.00 -5.42
CA ARG A 204 18.57 7.13 -6.84
C ARG A 204 18.48 8.57 -7.35
N GLU A 205 17.37 9.25 -7.04
CA GLU A 205 17.13 10.60 -7.53
C GLU A 205 18.02 11.64 -6.83
N LEU A 206 18.38 11.39 -5.56
CA LEU A 206 19.18 12.31 -4.75
C LEU A 206 20.69 11.99 -4.74
N GLY A 207 21.08 10.80 -5.21
CA GLY A 207 22.46 10.33 -5.12
C GLY A 207 22.87 9.84 -3.72
N HIS A 208 21.99 9.93 -2.72
CA HIS A 208 22.17 9.43 -1.36
C HIS A 208 20.85 9.06 -0.73
N CYS A 209 20.87 8.19 0.28
CA CYS A 209 19.67 7.84 1.04
C CYS A 209 19.43 8.89 2.13
N PRO A 210 18.33 9.67 2.07
CA PRO A 210 18.02 10.64 3.12
C PRO A 210 17.59 9.96 4.41
N GLU A 211 17.79 10.68 5.53
CA GLU A 211 17.34 10.24 6.85
C GLU A 211 15.82 10.13 6.91
N ARG A 212 15.32 9.10 7.62
CA ARG A 212 13.90 8.80 7.77
C ARG A 212 13.11 10.02 8.28
N GLU A 213 13.62 10.67 9.31
CA GLU A 213 12.98 11.81 9.92
C GLU A 213 12.81 12.97 8.92
N LYS A 214 13.82 13.25 8.11
CA LYS A 214 13.74 14.28 7.07
C LYS A 214 12.68 13.96 6.02
N ILE A 215 12.56 12.67 5.63
CA ILE A 215 11.52 12.23 4.69
C ILE A 215 10.13 12.47 5.30
N ILE A 216 9.91 12.03 6.54
CA ILE A 216 8.64 12.18 7.25
C ILE A 216 8.27 13.66 7.39
N ASN A 217 9.20 14.50 7.85
CA ASN A 217 8.96 15.93 8.03
C ASN A 217 8.60 16.64 6.72
N ASN A 218 9.26 16.29 5.62
CA ASN A 218 8.93 16.84 4.31
C ASN A 218 7.54 16.41 3.83
N ILE A 219 7.18 15.13 4.00
CA ILE A 219 5.82 14.63 3.66
C ILE A 219 4.77 15.35 4.51
N LEU A 220 4.99 15.49 5.82
CA LEU A 220 4.07 16.21 6.70
C LEU A 220 3.91 17.67 6.30
N ALA A 221 5.01 18.35 5.95
CA ALA A 221 4.93 19.69 5.42
C ALA A 221 4.08 19.81 4.16
N GLY A 222 4.14 18.80 3.26
CA GLY A 222 3.27 18.73 2.09
C GLY A 222 1.79 18.51 2.46
N PHE A 223 1.50 17.68 3.47
CA PHE A 223 0.14 17.53 4.00
C PHE A 223 -0.39 18.83 4.62
N CYS A 224 0.40 19.50 5.45
CA CYS A 224 0.02 20.77 6.05
C CYS A 224 -0.27 21.84 5.00
N GLU A 225 0.60 21.94 4.00
CA GLU A 225 0.46 22.90 2.90
C GLU A 225 -0.81 22.66 2.07
N ASN A 226 -1.07 21.41 1.68
CA ASN A 226 -2.18 21.07 0.79
C ASN A 226 -3.53 21.02 1.51
N LEU A 227 -3.57 20.47 2.72
CA LEU A 227 -4.81 20.26 3.48
C LEU A 227 -5.15 21.43 4.41
N LYS A 228 -4.23 22.40 4.62
CA LYS A 228 -4.36 23.50 5.59
C LYS A 228 -4.66 23.00 7.01
N ILE A 229 -3.89 21.98 7.43
CA ILE A 229 -3.98 21.35 8.76
C ILE A 229 -2.67 21.50 9.51
N ASP A 230 -2.76 21.41 10.85
CA ASP A 230 -1.63 21.18 11.74
C ASP A 230 -1.55 19.72 12.14
N TYR A 231 -0.45 19.32 12.75
CA TYR A 231 -0.28 17.98 13.30
C TYR A 231 0.38 18.01 14.68
N TYR A 232 0.30 16.87 15.35
CA TYR A 232 1.07 16.59 16.56
C TYR A 232 1.54 15.13 16.52
N PHE A 233 2.76 14.89 17.00
CA PHE A 233 3.29 13.54 17.16
C PHE A 233 2.71 12.89 18.40
N ASP A 234 2.48 11.58 18.30
CA ASP A 234 1.98 10.75 19.38
C ASP A 234 2.50 9.32 19.20
N GLU A 235 2.22 8.46 20.17
CA GLU A 235 2.52 7.03 20.13
C GLU A 235 1.24 6.21 20.11
N LEU A 236 1.39 4.89 19.88
CA LEU A 236 0.27 3.96 20.00
C LEU A 236 -0.25 3.95 21.45
N SER A 237 -1.51 4.23 21.60
CA SER A 237 -2.24 4.16 22.88
C SER A 237 -2.37 2.71 23.37
N SER A 238 -2.79 2.53 24.63
CA SER A 238 -3.03 1.19 25.20
C SER A 238 -4.10 0.40 24.44
N ILE A 239 -5.18 1.06 24.01
CA ILE A 239 -6.25 0.39 23.25
C ILE A 239 -5.79 -0.06 21.86
N GLU A 240 -4.91 0.71 21.21
CA GLU A 240 -4.34 0.34 19.91
C GLU A 240 -3.38 -0.84 20.05
N LYS A 241 -2.53 -0.84 21.07
CA LYS A 241 -1.63 -1.96 21.40
C LYS A 241 -2.41 -3.22 21.75
N GLU A 242 -3.47 -3.10 22.51
CA GLU A 242 -4.35 -4.23 22.86
C GLU A 242 -5.04 -4.80 21.60
N ARG A 243 -5.59 -3.93 20.73
CA ARG A 243 -6.25 -4.36 19.48
C ARG A 243 -5.27 -5.04 18.53
N LEU A 244 -4.05 -4.51 18.39
CA LEU A 244 -2.96 -5.13 17.64
C LEU A 244 -2.66 -6.53 18.16
N ASN A 245 -2.46 -6.68 19.49
CA ASN A 245 -2.13 -7.97 20.11
C ASN A 245 -3.22 -9.03 19.89
N LYS A 246 -4.49 -8.64 19.88
CA LYS A 246 -5.61 -9.54 19.57
C LYS A 246 -5.60 -10.03 18.13
N LYS A 247 -5.08 -9.23 17.19
CA LYS A 247 -5.15 -9.51 15.75
C LYS A 247 -3.89 -10.15 15.18
N VAL A 248 -2.72 -9.87 15.73
CA VAL A 248 -1.43 -10.24 15.12
C VAL A 248 -1.29 -11.74 14.83
N ASN A 249 -1.80 -12.61 15.72
CA ASN A 249 -1.73 -14.05 15.51
C ASN A 249 -2.58 -14.52 14.32
N TYR A 250 -3.73 -13.87 14.09
CA TYR A 250 -4.52 -14.13 12.89
C TYR A 250 -3.77 -13.71 11.63
N PHE A 251 -3.16 -12.54 11.62
CA PHE A 251 -2.37 -12.05 10.48
C PHE A 251 -1.07 -12.85 10.22
N ARG A 252 -0.55 -13.56 11.22
CA ARG A 252 0.55 -14.55 11.06
C ARG A 252 0.07 -15.89 10.49
N SER A 253 -1.20 -16.17 10.57
CA SER A 253 -1.73 -17.50 10.25
C SER A 253 -1.84 -17.74 8.74
N ALA A 254 -1.66 -19.00 8.35
CA ALA A 254 -1.90 -19.44 6.98
C ALA A 254 -3.37 -19.23 6.56
N SER A 255 -4.32 -19.24 7.49
CA SER A 255 -5.73 -18.99 7.22
C SER A 255 -6.00 -17.56 6.74
N HIS A 256 -5.24 -16.57 7.22
CA HIS A 256 -5.28 -15.22 6.69
C HIS A 256 -4.51 -15.07 5.39
N ILE A 257 -3.24 -15.49 5.39
CA ILE A 257 -2.32 -15.28 4.26
C ILE A 257 -2.87 -15.95 3.00
N TYR A 258 -3.30 -17.20 3.09
CA TYR A 258 -3.79 -18.03 1.98
C TYR A 258 -5.31 -18.14 1.90
N LYS A 259 -6.06 -17.18 2.47
CA LYS A 259 -7.54 -17.23 2.50
C LYS A 259 -8.17 -17.29 1.11
N ILE A 260 -7.53 -16.66 0.12
CA ILE A 260 -7.93 -16.76 -1.29
C ILE A 260 -7.09 -17.86 -1.90
N LYS A 261 -7.66 -19.04 -2.01
CA LYS A 261 -6.99 -20.22 -2.59
C LYS A 261 -7.07 -20.15 -4.10
N SER A 262 -5.93 -20.38 -4.74
CA SER A 262 -5.96 -20.76 -6.16
C SER A 262 -6.79 -22.03 -6.24
N PRO A 263 -7.79 -22.03 -7.08
CA PRO A 263 -8.52 -23.24 -7.30
C PRO A 263 -7.53 -24.34 -7.74
N SER A 264 -7.70 -25.61 -7.33
CA SER A 264 -6.79 -26.75 -7.59
C SER A 264 -6.36 -26.84 -9.05
N SER A 265 -5.23 -27.47 -9.34
CA SER A 265 -4.52 -27.53 -10.63
C SER A 265 -5.31 -28.01 -11.86
N VAL A 266 -6.57 -28.34 -11.72
CA VAL A 266 -7.47 -28.80 -12.78
C VAL A 266 -8.27 -27.62 -13.34
N TYR A 267 -7.59 -26.47 -13.61
CA TYR A 267 -8.27 -25.37 -14.29
C TYR A 267 -8.16 -25.49 -15.75
N THR A 268 -9.27 -25.20 -16.27
CA THR A 268 -9.51 -25.39 -17.65
C THR A 268 -9.58 -24.07 -18.42
N ILE A 269 -9.88 -22.97 -17.77
CA ILE A 269 -9.92 -21.66 -18.44
C ILE A 269 -9.22 -20.60 -17.59
N LYS A 270 -8.19 -19.98 -18.18
CA LYS A 270 -7.53 -18.78 -17.67
C LYS A 270 -7.65 -17.69 -18.71
N SER A 271 -8.12 -16.53 -18.31
CA SER A 271 -8.22 -15.37 -19.20
C SER A 271 -7.70 -14.12 -18.48
N ILE A 272 -7.04 -13.27 -19.23
CA ILE A 272 -6.58 -11.96 -18.75
C ILE A 272 -7.10 -10.93 -19.74
N LYS A 273 -7.84 -9.95 -19.22
CA LYS A 273 -8.35 -8.83 -20.02
C LYS A 273 -7.79 -7.52 -19.47
N LYS A 274 -7.19 -6.74 -20.35
CA LYS A 274 -6.80 -5.36 -20.04
C LYS A 274 -8.04 -4.48 -20.08
N THR A 275 -8.25 -3.70 -19.02
CA THR A 275 -9.32 -2.71 -18.93
C THR A 275 -8.72 -1.33 -18.77
N PRO A 276 -9.50 -0.26 -18.94
CA PRO A 276 -9.02 1.08 -18.61
C PRO A 276 -8.52 1.22 -17.17
N THR A 277 -9.03 0.39 -16.23
CA THR A 277 -8.69 0.43 -14.79
C THR A 277 -7.58 -0.55 -14.38
N GLY A 278 -7.07 -1.39 -15.29
CA GLY A 278 -6.04 -2.39 -14.98
C GLY A 278 -6.28 -3.71 -15.71
N PHE A 279 -5.75 -4.80 -15.15
CA PHE A 279 -5.96 -6.14 -15.68
C PHE A 279 -6.98 -6.88 -14.82
N ILE A 280 -7.95 -7.51 -15.48
CA ILE A 280 -8.84 -8.50 -14.85
C ILE A 280 -8.30 -9.87 -15.22
N LYS A 281 -7.95 -10.66 -14.21
CA LYS A 281 -7.60 -12.07 -14.37
C LYS A 281 -8.80 -12.92 -13.97
N CYS A 282 -9.19 -13.85 -14.82
CA CYS A 282 -10.27 -14.81 -14.56
C CYS A 282 -9.68 -16.22 -14.56
N ASN A 283 -9.96 -16.98 -13.50
CA ASN A 283 -9.65 -18.40 -13.43
C ASN A 283 -10.96 -19.17 -13.18
N ALA A 284 -11.34 -20.05 -14.10
CA ALA A 284 -12.59 -20.78 -14.01
C ALA A 284 -12.35 -22.31 -13.98
N LEU A 285 -13.01 -22.99 -13.04
CA LEU A 285 -13.09 -24.44 -12.97
C LEU A 285 -14.36 -24.89 -13.67
N VAL A 286 -14.19 -25.50 -14.84
CA VAL A 286 -15.30 -26.00 -15.67
C VAL A 286 -15.29 -27.53 -15.72
N ASN A 287 -16.42 -28.15 -15.44
CA ASN A 287 -16.63 -29.55 -15.76
C ASN A 287 -17.25 -29.66 -17.15
N PHE A 288 -16.41 -29.88 -18.16
CA PHE A 288 -16.87 -29.97 -19.55
C PHE A 288 -17.80 -31.16 -19.81
N LYS A 289 -17.65 -32.28 -19.06
CA LYS A 289 -18.54 -33.44 -19.24
C LYS A 289 -19.99 -33.17 -18.80
N ARG A 290 -20.14 -32.22 -17.84
CA ARG A 290 -21.46 -31.85 -17.29
C ARG A 290 -21.89 -30.43 -17.65
N ASN A 291 -21.11 -29.72 -18.44
CA ASN A 291 -21.31 -28.31 -18.77
C ASN A 291 -21.58 -27.42 -17.55
N VAL A 292 -20.84 -27.64 -16.44
CA VAL A 292 -21.06 -26.93 -15.17
C VAL A 292 -19.83 -26.13 -14.82
N LEU A 293 -20.02 -24.84 -14.55
CA LEU A 293 -19.04 -23.97 -13.91
C LEU A 293 -19.03 -24.26 -12.41
N LYS A 294 -17.94 -24.85 -11.90
CA LYS A 294 -17.81 -25.21 -10.48
C LYS A 294 -17.29 -24.09 -9.61
N ASN A 295 -16.39 -23.28 -10.17
CA ASN A 295 -15.80 -22.15 -9.46
C ASN A 295 -15.30 -21.11 -10.47
N ILE A 296 -15.36 -19.85 -10.11
CA ILE A 296 -14.77 -18.74 -10.87
C ILE A 296 -14.15 -17.73 -9.90
N ILE A 297 -12.93 -17.30 -10.20
CA ILE A 297 -12.24 -16.27 -9.44
C ILE A 297 -11.82 -15.16 -10.40
N PHE A 298 -12.19 -13.94 -10.04
CA PHE A 298 -11.70 -12.72 -10.68
C PHE A 298 -10.70 -12.02 -9.76
N THR A 299 -9.56 -11.61 -10.30
CA THR A 299 -8.53 -10.85 -9.58
C THR A 299 -7.99 -9.71 -10.43
#